data_82095e3cf14b909a9e416bf66900f72b
#
_entry.id   82095e3cf14b909a9e416bf66900f72b
#
_cell.length_a   1.000
_cell.length_b   1.000
_cell.length_c   1.000
_cell.angle_alpha   90.00
_cell.angle_beta   90.00
_cell.angle_gamma   90.00
#
_symmetry.space_group_name_H-M   'P 1'
#
loop_
_entity.id
_entity.type
_entity.pdbx_description
1 polymer ?
#
loop_
_entity_poly.entity_id
_entity_poly.type
_entity_poly.pdbx_seq_one_letter_code
_entity_poly.pdbx_strand_id
1 'polypeptide(L)'
;MKIKSLLAIAACALSLSMNAQSVAPKREFRGAWIQCVNGQFQGMTAQKMQSVLTAQLDALQKAGINAIIFQIRAEADALYQSSYEPWSRYLTGVQGKSPQWDPLQWMIDECHKRNMELHAWINPYRARTKGTTSLSPLHPYNKHPELFLEYSGQLYFNPGLPENREYICKISRDIVTRYDVDALHMDDYFYPYPTPGVDFPDDLAFAAYGRGFANKGDWRRDNVNVLIKEIHETVRECKPWVKFGVSPFGIYRNQKSDPNGSATNGLQNYDDLYADVLMWVNNGWVDYNIPQLYWEIGHKAADYDTLIRWWAKHSSARPLFIGQDIHRTVKFADPQNNLQHQLPAKMKLQRSLPTVQGSCQWYSAAILENPGNYSTLLEKDYHRYPALIPTSPFIDDKAPDKVKKLKMVWTADGPVLFWTAPKAKTEMDKAIQYVVYRFEKGEKANLNDASKIVAITRDTFIRLPYENGKVKYQYVVTALDRLHNESKAAKTKVKL
;
A
#
# COMPACT_ATOMS: atom_id res chain seq x y z
N MET A 1 16.93 -5.99 -66.51
CA MET A 1 15.66 -6.24 -65.81
C MET A 1 15.98 -7.12 -64.59
N LYS A 2 15.78 -6.70 -63.34
CA LYS A 2 16.00 -7.34 -62.02
C LYS A 2 16.93 -6.53 -61.10
N ILE A 3 16.57 -5.31 -60.77
CA ILE A 3 17.10 -4.55 -59.59
C ILE A 3 16.01 -3.76 -58.85
N LYS A 4 14.74 -3.82 -59.24
CA LYS A 4 13.67 -3.05 -58.61
C LYS A 4 12.82 -3.82 -57.57
N SER A 5 13.10 -5.10 -57.33
CA SER A 5 12.26 -5.91 -56.42
C SER A 5 12.89 -6.15 -55.03
N LEU A 6 14.10 -5.68 -54.76
CA LEU A 6 14.76 -5.88 -53.44
C LEU A 6 14.63 -4.66 -52.52
N LEU A 7 14.20 -3.51 -52.96
CA LEU A 7 14.01 -2.32 -52.14
C LEU A 7 12.62 -2.21 -51.49
N ALA A 8 11.65 -2.98 -51.96
CA ALA A 8 10.30 -2.96 -51.38
C ALA A 8 10.12 -3.87 -50.15
N ILE A 9 11.01 -4.86 -49.92
CA ILE A 9 10.94 -5.78 -48.77
C ILE A 9 11.67 -5.20 -47.57
N ALA A 10 12.67 -4.34 -47.75
CA ALA A 10 13.38 -3.68 -46.61
C ALA A 10 12.56 -2.53 -45.99
N ALA A 11 11.61 -1.93 -46.71
CA ALA A 11 10.77 -0.84 -46.20
C ALA A 11 9.58 -1.30 -45.35
N CYS A 12 9.13 -2.58 -45.48
CA CYS A 12 8.06 -3.14 -44.66
C CYS A 12 8.55 -3.77 -43.33
N ALA A 13 9.86 -4.00 -43.15
CA ALA A 13 10.41 -4.55 -41.92
C ALA A 13 10.78 -3.46 -40.89
N LEU A 14 10.79 -2.19 -41.28
CA LEU A 14 11.12 -1.04 -40.40
C LEU A 14 9.91 -0.32 -39.79
N SER A 15 8.69 -0.72 -40.12
CA SER A 15 7.46 -0.06 -39.64
C SER A 15 6.69 -0.87 -38.56
N LEU A 16 7.26 -1.97 -38.03
CA LEU A 16 6.63 -2.79 -36.99
C LEU A 16 7.25 -2.64 -35.58
N SER A 17 8.11 -1.64 -35.38
CA SER A 17 8.47 -1.19 -34.04
C SER A 17 7.60 -0.03 -33.56
N MET A 18 6.33 -0.02 -33.90
CA MET A 18 5.33 0.84 -33.27
C MET A 18 5.00 0.25 -31.91
N ASN A 19 5.58 0.87 -30.86
CA ASN A 19 5.00 1.02 -29.53
C ASN A 19 3.87 0.03 -29.21
N ALA A 20 4.21 -1.14 -28.71
CA ALA A 20 3.36 -1.82 -27.77
C ALA A 20 3.33 -0.96 -26.50
N GLN A 21 2.55 0.11 -26.54
CA GLN A 21 2.12 0.85 -25.38
C GLN A 21 1.48 -0.21 -24.49
N SER A 22 2.13 -0.60 -23.41
CA SER A 22 1.62 -1.63 -22.51
C SER A 22 0.21 -1.21 -22.13
N VAL A 23 -0.79 -2.02 -22.47
CA VAL A 23 -2.19 -1.75 -22.15
C VAL A 23 -2.25 -1.46 -20.66
N ALA A 24 -2.81 -0.32 -20.28
CA ALA A 24 -2.88 0.08 -18.87
C ALA A 24 -3.61 -1.03 -18.08
N PRO A 25 -3.04 -1.55 -17.01
CA PRO A 25 -3.64 -2.65 -16.28
C PRO A 25 -4.98 -2.20 -15.67
N LYS A 26 -6.01 -3.05 -15.80
CA LYS A 26 -7.31 -2.81 -15.14
C LYS A 26 -7.17 -2.85 -13.60
N ARG A 27 -6.26 -3.68 -13.10
CA ARG A 27 -5.97 -3.83 -11.67
C ARG A 27 -4.50 -3.55 -11.40
N GLU A 28 -4.24 -2.61 -10.51
CA GLU A 28 -2.90 -2.21 -10.10
C GLU A 28 -2.99 -1.53 -8.74
N PHE A 29 -2.25 -2.02 -7.76
CA PHE A 29 -2.08 -1.31 -6.49
C PHE A 29 -1.22 -0.07 -6.72
N ARG A 30 -1.74 1.08 -6.37
CA ARG A 30 -1.09 2.39 -6.50
C ARG A 30 -1.11 3.06 -5.14
N GLY A 31 -0.14 2.69 -4.29
CA GLY A 31 -0.06 3.14 -2.92
C GLY A 31 0.82 4.36 -2.72
N ALA A 32 0.64 5.04 -1.58
CA ALA A 32 1.58 6.04 -1.07
C ALA A 32 1.61 6.01 0.46
N TRP A 33 2.80 6.19 1.05
CA TRP A 33 2.96 6.33 2.49
C TRP A 33 2.82 7.79 2.94
N ILE A 34 2.09 7.97 4.06
CA ILE A 34 2.03 9.22 4.82
C ILE A 34 2.58 8.93 6.21
N GLN A 35 3.83 9.32 6.47
CA GLN A 35 4.49 9.14 7.75
C GLN A 35 4.23 10.32 8.69
N CYS A 36 4.25 10.05 10.01
CA CYS A 36 4.22 11.11 11.03
C CYS A 36 5.58 11.29 11.74
N VAL A 37 6.40 10.25 11.77
CA VAL A 37 7.64 10.19 12.55
C VAL A 37 8.70 11.23 12.17
N ASN A 38 8.61 11.84 10.98
CA ASN A 38 9.46 12.95 10.55
C ASN A 38 9.02 14.32 11.12
N GLY A 39 7.91 14.36 11.88
CA GLY A 39 7.42 15.58 12.51
C GLY A 39 6.64 16.51 11.58
N GLN A 40 6.26 16.09 10.37
CA GLN A 40 5.60 16.96 9.39
C GLN A 40 4.29 17.59 9.87
N PHE A 41 3.63 16.97 10.87
CA PHE A 41 2.36 17.47 11.43
C PHE A 41 2.53 18.06 12.83
N GLN A 42 3.73 17.94 13.42
CA GLN A 42 3.97 18.26 14.82
C GLN A 42 3.66 19.73 15.14
N GLY A 43 2.80 19.95 16.13
CA GLY A 43 2.42 21.29 16.59
C GLY A 43 1.41 22.02 15.71
N MET A 44 0.88 21.37 14.66
CA MET A 44 -0.17 21.97 13.83
C MET A 44 -1.51 22.01 14.58
N THR A 45 -2.32 23.04 14.29
CA THR A 45 -3.75 23.01 14.65
C THR A 45 -4.49 21.95 13.83
N ALA A 46 -5.64 21.50 14.29
CA ALA A 46 -6.49 20.56 13.56
C ALA A 46 -6.78 21.04 12.11
N GLN A 47 -7.20 22.30 11.96
CA GLN A 47 -7.50 22.89 10.65
C GLN A 47 -6.26 22.90 9.73
N LYS A 48 -5.08 23.26 10.27
CA LYS A 48 -3.85 23.28 9.47
C LYS A 48 -3.46 21.87 9.01
N MET A 49 -3.50 20.88 9.92
CA MET A 49 -3.18 19.50 9.57
C MET A 49 -4.18 18.93 8.54
N GLN A 50 -5.48 19.17 8.71
CA GLN A 50 -6.50 18.77 7.75
C GLN A 50 -6.26 19.42 6.38
N SER A 51 -5.93 20.71 6.33
CA SER A 51 -5.61 21.42 5.08
C SER A 51 -4.38 20.80 4.38
N VAL A 52 -3.31 20.50 5.12
CA VAL A 52 -2.10 19.85 4.58
C VAL A 52 -2.41 18.44 4.05
N LEU A 53 -3.14 17.65 4.83
CA LEU A 53 -3.53 16.29 4.42
C LEU A 53 -4.47 16.31 3.21
N THR A 54 -5.44 17.25 3.17
CA THR A 54 -6.32 17.42 2.00
C THR A 54 -5.51 17.72 0.74
N ALA A 55 -4.57 18.66 0.80
CA ALA A 55 -3.70 18.97 -0.34
C ALA A 55 -2.87 17.76 -0.81
N GLN A 56 -2.33 16.96 0.13
CA GLN A 56 -1.64 15.73 -0.20
C GLN A 56 -2.58 14.70 -0.85
N LEU A 57 -3.76 14.46 -0.28
CA LEU A 57 -4.75 13.51 -0.81
C LEU A 57 -5.25 13.91 -2.20
N ASP A 58 -5.47 15.20 -2.46
CA ASP A 58 -5.89 15.71 -3.77
C ASP A 58 -4.78 15.51 -4.82
N ALA A 59 -3.51 15.78 -4.46
CA ALA A 59 -2.36 15.51 -5.34
C ALA A 59 -2.18 14.02 -5.62
N LEU A 60 -2.37 13.17 -4.60
CA LEU A 60 -2.31 11.72 -4.72
C LEU A 60 -3.44 11.18 -5.62
N GLN A 61 -4.68 11.67 -5.44
CA GLN A 61 -5.81 11.31 -6.29
C GLN A 61 -5.54 11.70 -7.75
N LYS A 62 -5.03 12.90 -7.99
CA LYS A 62 -4.66 13.39 -9.32
C LYS A 62 -3.56 12.53 -9.97
N ALA A 63 -2.59 12.07 -9.19
CA ALA A 63 -1.55 11.14 -9.63
C ALA A 63 -2.04 9.69 -9.81
N GLY A 64 -3.34 9.41 -9.62
CA GLY A 64 -3.97 8.10 -9.78
C GLY A 64 -3.68 7.10 -8.67
N ILE A 65 -3.31 7.56 -7.47
CA ILE A 65 -3.13 6.72 -6.27
C ILE A 65 -4.49 6.22 -5.79
N ASN A 66 -4.57 4.96 -5.36
CA ASN A 66 -5.80 4.30 -4.91
C ASN A 66 -5.71 3.68 -3.51
N ALA A 67 -4.56 3.78 -2.83
CA ALA A 67 -4.38 3.34 -1.46
C ALA A 67 -3.41 4.24 -0.68
N ILE A 68 -3.74 4.55 0.57
CA ILE A 68 -2.93 5.35 1.47
C ILE A 68 -2.50 4.50 2.66
N ILE A 69 -1.20 4.45 2.93
CA ILE A 69 -0.63 3.81 4.11
C ILE A 69 -0.26 4.91 5.09
N PHE A 70 -1.11 5.11 6.10
CA PHE A 70 -1.00 6.22 7.06
C PHE A 70 -0.42 5.76 8.40
N GLN A 71 0.72 6.33 8.80
CA GLN A 71 1.36 6.00 10.07
C GLN A 71 0.57 6.57 11.25
N ILE A 72 -0.01 5.67 12.03
CA ILE A 72 -0.87 6.02 13.16
C ILE A 72 -0.28 5.65 14.53
N ARG A 73 0.81 4.87 14.56
CA ARG A 73 1.49 4.46 15.79
C ARG A 73 3.01 4.40 15.55
N ALA A 74 3.74 5.37 16.09
CA ALA A 74 5.17 5.55 15.83
C ALA A 74 6.07 5.22 17.05
N GLU A 75 5.64 5.55 18.28
CA GLU A 75 6.44 5.48 19.52
C GLU A 75 5.61 4.93 20.68
N ALA A 76 4.87 3.82 20.51
CA ALA A 76 3.89 3.34 21.48
C ALA A 76 2.92 4.46 21.90
N ASP A 77 2.52 5.25 20.92
CA ASP A 77 1.61 6.37 21.02
C ASP A 77 0.70 6.41 19.78
N ALA A 78 -0.39 7.15 19.81
CA ALA A 78 -1.45 7.02 18.84
C ALA A 78 -1.80 8.34 18.14
N LEU A 79 -2.08 8.28 16.81
CA LEU A 79 -2.74 9.33 16.05
C LEU A 79 -4.27 9.09 15.97
N TYR A 80 -4.81 8.38 16.94
CA TYR A 80 -6.23 8.09 17.10
C TYR A 80 -6.56 8.04 18.60
N GLN A 81 -7.83 8.09 18.95
CA GLN A 81 -8.23 7.98 20.34
C GLN A 81 -8.03 6.54 20.84
N SER A 82 -6.87 6.27 21.45
CA SER A 82 -6.57 4.97 22.03
C SER A 82 -6.94 4.91 23.52
N SER A 83 -7.43 3.73 23.97
CA SER A 83 -7.63 3.44 25.40
C SER A 83 -6.37 2.89 26.07
N TYR A 84 -5.32 2.61 25.32
CA TYR A 84 -4.11 1.92 25.76
C TYR A 84 -2.86 2.79 25.75
N GLU A 85 -2.76 3.70 24.80
CA GLU A 85 -1.57 4.50 24.53
C GLU A 85 -1.90 5.99 24.48
N PRO A 86 -0.94 6.87 24.87
CA PRO A 86 -1.17 8.31 24.83
C PRO A 86 -1.27 8.83 23.41
N TRP A 87 -1.86 10.02 23.23
CA TRP A 87 -1.77 10.78 22.01
C TRP A 87 -0.32 11.04 21.62
N SER A 88 -0.01 10.89 20.35
CA SER A 88 1.35 11.08 19.84
C SER A 88 1.80 12.54 19.91
N ARG A 89 3.07 12.78 20.27
CA ARG A 89 3.71 14.09 20.17
C ARG A 89 3.76 14.64 18.75
N TYR A 90 3.70 13.75 17.75
CA TYR A 90 3.69 14.13 16.33
C TYR A 90 2.40 14.87 15.90
N LEU A 91 1.42 15.00 16.78
CA LEU A 91 0.23 15.84 16.62
C LEU A 91 0.47 17.22 17.24
N THR A 92 0.37 17.30 18.56
CA THR A 92 0.37 18.58 19.31
C THR A 92 1.76 19.09 19.69
N GLY A 93 2.81 18.31 19.44
CA GLY A 93 4.18 18.56 19.95
C GLY A 93 4.42 17.99 21.34
N VAL A 94 3.35 17.58 22.06
CA VAL A 94 3.42 17.05 23.44
C VAL A 94 2.70 15.70 23.49
N GLN A 95 3.42 14.63 23.87
CA GLN A 95 2.84 13.30 24.02
C GLN A 95 1.81 13.29 25.17
N GLY A 96 0.64 12.69 24.90
CA GLY A 96 -0.49 12.64 25.83
C GLY A 96 -1.47 13.80 25.72
N LYS A 97 -1.10 14.91 25.06
CA LYS A 97 -2.00 16.03 24.82
C LYS A 97 -2.96 15.75 23.66
N SER A 98 -4.27 15.73 23.95
CA SER A 98 -5.30 15.52 22.95
C SER A 98 -5.30 16.62 21.87
N PRO A 99 -5.39 16.24 20.56
CA PRO A 99 -5.58 17.21 19.48
C PRO A 99 -7.04 17.72 19.36
N GLN A 100 -7.97 17.20 20.17
CA GLN A 100 -9.41 17.52 20.18
C GLN A 100 -10.16 17.05 18.90
N TRP A 101 -9.60 16.12 18.17
CA TRP A 101 -10.21 15.44 17.01
C TRP A 101 -9.56 14.08 16.80
N ASP A 102 -10.13 13.24 15.93
CA ASP A 102 -9.58 11.92 15.61
C ASP A 102 -8.97 11.93 14.20
N PRO A 103 -7.63 12.02 14.07
CA PRO A 103 -6.95 12.00 12.77
C PRO A 103 -7.18 10.73 11.95
N LEU A 104 -7.25 9.56 12.58
CA LEU A 104 -7.45 8.31 11.87
C LEU A 104 -8.86 8.24 11.27
N GLN A 105 -9.90 8.57 12.05
CA GLN A 105 -11.27 8.57 11.53
C GLN A 105 -11.41 9.56 10.37
N TRP A 106 -10.88 10.77 10.52
CA TRP A 106 -10.91 11.78 9.46
C TRP A 106 -10.19 11.29 8.18
N MET A 107 -9.03 10.65 8.31
CA MET A 107 -8.28 10.12 7.17
C MET A 107 -9.03 8.99 6.46
N ILE A 108 -9.70 8.11 7.21
CA ILE A 108 -10.57 7.06 6.64
C ILE A 108 -11.66 7.71 5.79
N ASP A 109 -12.39 8.68 6.34
CA ASP A 109 -13.49 9.35 5.65
C ASP A 109 -13.02 10.06 4.38
N GLU A 110 -11.89 10.78 4.43
CA GLU A 110 -11.33 11.51 3.28
C GLU A 110 -10.73 10.56 2.22
N CYS A 111 -10.13 9.43 2.62
CA CYS A 111 -9.68 8.41 1.67
C CYS A 111 -10.87 7.73 0.98
N HIS A 112 -11.86 7.27 1.75
CA HIS A 112 -13.04 6.62 1.21
C HIS A 112 -13.85 7.52 0.28
N LYS A 113 -13.98 8.81 0.60
CA LYS A 113 -14.60 9.83 -0.25
C LYS A 113 -13.89 10.00 -1.60
N ARG A 114 -12.58 9.76 -1.64
CA ARG A 114 -11.77 9.75 -2.89
C ARG A 114 -11.64 8.37 -3.54
N ASN A 115 -12.37 7.37 -3.06
CA ASN A 115 -12.29 5.98 -3.50
C ASN A 115 -10.92 5.32 -3.31
N MET A 116 -10.15 5.77 -2.31
CA MET A 116 -8.88 5.19 -1.89
C MET A 116 -9.10 4.27 -0.68
N GLU A 117 -8.31 3.19 -0.57
CA GLU A 117 -8.17 2.45 0.68
C GLU A 117 -7.34 3.23 1.69
N LEU A 118 -7.62 3.01 2.99
CA LEU A 118 -6.76 3.42 4.08
C LEU A 118 -6.18 2.21 4.81
N HIS A 119 -4.85 2.11 4.80
CA HIS A 119 -4.07 1.12 5.54
C HIS A 119 -3.48 1.76 6.79
N ALA A 120 -3.87 1.28 7.97
CA ALA A 120 -3.38 1.79 9.25
C ALA A 120 -1.98 1.25 9.53
N TRP A 121 -0.96 2.11 9.46
CA TRP A 121 0.42 1.71 9.66
C TRP A 121 0.84 1.87 11.12
N ILE A 122 1.25 0.77 11.73
CA ILE A 122 1.81 0.70 13.08
C ILE A 122 3.27 0.26 13.04
N ASN A 123 4.10 0.85 13.91
CA ASN A 123 5.38 0.28 14.28
C ASN A 123 5.18 -0.59 15.54
N PRO A 124 5.47 -1.90 15.51
CA PRO A 124 5.11 -2.78 16.62
C PRO A 124 5.96 -2.57 17.87
N TYR A 125 7.28 -2.38 17.73
CA TYR A 125 8.19 -2.48 18.86
C TYR A 125 8.80 -1.16 19.31
N ARG A 126 8.92 -0.16 18.44
CA ARG A 126 9.54 1.11 18.84
C ARG A 126 8.65 1.87 19.81
N ALA A 127 9.22 2.25 20.96
CA ALA A 127 8.54 2.96 22.01
C ALA A 127 9.07 4.39 22.23
N ARG A 128 10.31 4.69 21.79
CA ARG A 128 10.90 6.04 21.83
C ARG A 128 12.00 6.15 20.79
N THR A 129 11.97 7.22 20.00
CA THR A 129 13.09 7.61 19.12
C THR A 129 14.11 8.46 19.88
N LYS A 130 15.30 8.68 19.27
CA LYS A 130 16.32 9.57 19.83
C LYS A 130 15.85 11.02 20.03
N GLY A 131 14.86 11.48 19.26
CA GLY A 131 14.32 12.85 19.35
C GLY A 131 13.30 13.06 20.47
N THR A 132 12.87 12.00 21.17
CA THR A 132 11.88 12.07 22.23
C THR A 132 12.59 12.16 23.57
N THR A 133 12.56 13.33 24.20
CA THR A 133 13.29 13.64 25.45
C THR A 133 12.49 13.27 26.70
N SER A 134 11.16 13.19 26.61
CA SER A 134 10.28 12.81 27.73
C SER A 134 9.09 12.00 27.23
N LEU A 135 8.66 11.04 28.03
CA LEU A 135 7.47 10.24 27.78
C LEU A 135 6.30 10.71 28.64
N SER A 136 5.09 10.68 28.09
CA SER A 136 3.86 10.95 28.83
C SER A 136 3.73 10.00 30.03
N PRO A 137 3.20 10.44 31.19
CA PRO A 137 2.87 9.53 32.31
C PRO A 137 1.95 8.36 31.90
N LEU A 138 1.18 8.53 30.82
CA LEU A 138 0.29 7.49 30.28
C LEU A 138 1.02 6.48 29.36
N HIS A 139 2.30 6.75 29.01
CA HIS A 139 3.05 5.87 28.12
C HIS A 139 3.27 4.50 28.79
N PRO A 140 3.14 3.38 28.03
CA PRO A 140 3.26 2.02 28.59
C PRO A 140 4.55 1.79 29.39
N TYR A 141 5.67 2.38 28.97
CA TYR A 141 6.95 2.31 29.68
C TYR A 141 6.87 2.79 31.13
N ASN A 142 6.12 3.85 31.41
CA ASN A 142 6.00 4.39 32.78
C ASN A 142 5.14 3.51 33.69
N LYS A 143 4.39 2.56 33.13
CA LYS A 143 3.59 1.58 33.87
C LYS A 143 4.29 0.24 34.02
N HIS A 144 5.03 -0.16 32.99
CA HIS A 144 5.65 -1.47 32.84
C HIS A 144 7.05 -1.37 32.24
N PRO A 145 8.02 -0.72 32.91
CA PRO A 145 9.38 -0.55 32.37
C PRO A 145 10.09 -1.87 32.09
N GLU A 146 9.73 -2.94 32.79
CA GLU A 146 10.27 -4.30 32.64
C GLU A 146 10.00 -4.91 31.24
N LEU A 147 9.02 -4.39 30.51
CA LEU A 147 8.67 -4.86 29.17
C LEU A 147 9.56 -4.27 28.08
N PHE A 148 10.45 -3.34 28.41
CA PHE A 148 11.20 -2.54 27.45
C PHE A 148 12.70 -2.72 27.58
N LEU A 149 13.41 -2.46 26.47
CA LEU A 149 14.87 -2.45 26.41
C LEU A 149 15.35 -1.16 25.73
N GLU A 150 16.41 -0.60 26.27
CA GLU A 150 17.12 0.48 25.58
C GLU A 150 18.17 -0.10 24.63
N TYR A 151 18.20 0.41 23.41
CA TYR A 151 19.18 0.05 22.42
C TYR A 151 19.55 1.27 21.57
N SER A 152 20.85 1.59 21.56
CA SER A 152 21.40 2.71 20.80
C SER A 152 20.68 4.04 21.00
N GLY A 153 20.26 4.33 22.25
CA GLY A 153 19.60 5.57 22.65
C GLY A 153 18.10 5.65 22.25
N GLN A 154 17.52 4.54 21.88
CA GLN A 154 16.10 4.39 21.62
C GLN A 154 15.48 3.34 22.56
N LEU A 155 14.17 3.40 22.77
CA LEU A 155 13.44 2.46 23.58
C LEU A 155 12.57 1.56 22.71
N TYR A 156 12.59 0.27 23.02
CA TYR A 156 11.82 -0.76 22.29
C TYR A 156 11.08 -1.66 23.27
N PHE A 157 9.88 -2.10 22.91
CA PHE A 157 9.33 -3.32 23.50
C PHE A 157 10.30 -4.47 23.24
N ASN A 158 10.53 -5.31 24.25
CA ASN A 158 11.35 -6.50 24.07
C ASN A 158 10.59 -7.56 23.27
N PRO A 159 10.99 -7.90 22.03
CA PRO A 159 10.24 -8.86 21.20
C PRO A 159 10.24 -10.28 21.77
N GLY A 160 11.15 -10.58 22.68
CA GLY A 160 11.28 -11.88 23.35
C GLY A 160 10.23 -12.16 24.42
N LEU A 161 9.46 -11.15 24.84
CA LEU A 161 8.46 -11.29 25.90
C LEU A 161 7.08 -11.60 25.32
N PRO A 162 6.41 -12.70 25.77
CA PRO A 162 5.03 -13.01 25.35
C PRO A 162 4.04 -11.87 25.61
N GLU A 163 4.17 -11.19 26.75
CA GLU A 163 3.31 -10.09 27.18
C GLU A 163 3.30 -8.93 26.16
N ASN A 164 4.44 -8.65 25.55
CA ASN A 164 4.57 -7.62 24.51
C ASN A 164 3.84 -8.02 23.24
N ARG A 165 3.89 -9.28 22.88
CA ARG A 165 3.18 -9.83 21.73
C ARG A 165 1.66 -9.72 21.92
N GLU A 166 1.18 -10.14 23.11
CA GLU A 166 -0.24 -10.00 23.48
C GLU A 166 -0.69 -8.53 23.46
N TYR A 167 0.16 -7.63 23.97
CA TYR A 167 -0.12 -6.20 23.98
C TYR A 167 -0.28 -5.64 22.55
N ILE A 168 0.63 -5.98 21.64
CA ILE A 168 0.58 -5.52 20.24
C ILE A 168 -0.65 -6.10 19.52
N CYS A 169 -1.02 -7.35 19.76
CA CYS A 169 -2.26 -7.95 19.25
C CYS A 169 -3.49 -7.21 19.79
N LYS A 170 -3.48 -6.79 21.06
CA LYS A 170 -4.56 -6.00 21.68
C LYS A 170 -4.70 -4.63 21.03
N ILE A 171 -3.60 -3.94 20.72
CA ILE A 171 -3.61 -2.68 19.96
C ILE A 171 -4.17 -2.90 18.56
N SER A 172 -3.74 -3.95 17.87
CA SER A 172 -4.23 -4.32 16.54
C SER A 172 -5.74 -4.58 16.55
N ARG A 173 -6.23 -5.30 17.55
CA ARG A 173 -7.64 -5.58 17.79
C ARG A 173 -8.45 -4.30 18.00
N ASP A 174 -7.95 -3.38 18.83
CA ASP A 174 -8.60 -2.08 19.09
C ASP A 174 -8.78 -1.27 17.81
N ILE A 175 -7.72 -1.14 17.01
CA ILE A 175 -7.77 -0.42 15.73
C ILE A 175 -8.78 -1.05 14.78
N VAL A 176 -8.62 -2.34 14.49
CA VAL A 176 -9.44 -3.03 13.48
C VAL A 176 -10.92 -3.09 13.88
N THR A 177 -11.22 -3.29 15.17
CA THR A 177 -12.60 -3.36 15.65
C THR A 177 -13.31 -2.01 15.54
N ARG A 178 -12.65 -0.93 15.92
CA ARG A 178 -13.28 0.39 16.07
C ARG A 178 -13.30 1.21 14.79
N TYR A 179 -12.33 1.04 13.92
CA TYR A 179 -12.17 1.86 12.71
C TYR A 179 -12.47 1.07 11.44
N ASP A 180 -12.98 1.75 10.42
CA ASP A 180 -13.26 1.14 9.10
C ASP A 180 -12.03 1.19 8.20
N VAL A 181 -10.90 0.67 8.71
CA VAL A 181 -9.67 0.54 7.94
C VAL A 181 -9.76 -0.59 6.93
N ASP A 182 -9.13 -0.45 5.78
CA ASP A 182 -9.10 -1.47 4.72
C ASP A 182 -7.95 -2.47 4.94
N ALA A 183 -6.90 -2.04 5.67
CA ALA A 183 -5.80 -2.90 6.08
C ALA A 183 -5.12 -2.41 7.36
N LEU A 184 -4.48 -3.35 8.07
CA LEU A 184 -3.41 -3.07 9.04
C LEU A 184 -2.07 -3.26 8.34
N HIS A 185 -1.09 -2.40 8.60
CA HIS A 185 0.21 -2.42 7.94
C HIS A 185 1.36 -2.26 8.94
N MET A 186 2.46 -2.99 8.72
CA MET A 186 3.70 -2.84 9.48
C MET A 186 4.87 -2.54 8.53
N ASP A 187 5.80 -1.72 8.99
CA ASP A 187 7.05 -1.41 8.28
C ASP A 187 8.14 -2.49 8.46
N ASP A 188 9.39 -2.12 8.33
CA ASP A 188 10.56 -3.00 8.43
C ASP A 188 11.26 -2.98 9.82
N TYR A 189 10.70 -2.27 10.80
CA TYR A 189 11.26 -2.19 12.14
C TYR A 189 10.75 -3.34 13.04
N PHE A 190 11.20 -4.57 12.74
CA PHE A 190 10.96 -5.73 13.61
C PHE A 190 11.94 -5.71 14.80
N TYR A 191 13.09 -6.38 14.76
CA TYR A 191 14.19 -5.97 15.63
C TYR A 191 14.80 -4.66 15.11
N PRO A 192 15.42 -3.82 15.98
CA PRO A 192 16.04 -2.59 15.52
C PRO A 192 17.19 -2.86 14.56
N TYR A 193 17.49 -1.89 13.70
CA TYR A 193 18.65 -1.94 12.83
C TYR A 193 19.92 -2.12 13.66
N PRO A 194 20.81 -3.05 13.28
CA PRO A 194 21.98 -3.37 14.08
C PRO A 194 22.92 -2.19 14.20
N THR A 195 23.44 -1.98 15.40
CA THR A 195 24.53 -1.04 15.67
C THR A 195 25.84 -1.82 15.69
N PRO A 196 26.88 -1.44 14.92
CA PRO A 196 28.12 -2.18 14.89
C PRO A 196 28.73 -2.39 16.29
N GLY A 197 29.04 -3.65 16.64
CA GLY A 197 29.63 -4.02 17.91
C GLY A 197 28.69 -4.02 19.12
N VAL A 198 27.39 -3.75 18.93
CA VAL A 198 26.40 -3.72 20.01
C VAL A 198 25.28 -4.71 19.69
N ASP A 199 25.16 -5.78 20.47
CA ASP A 199 24.02 -6.71 20.36
C ASP A 199 22.77 -6.11 21.04
N PHE A 200 21.59 -6.54 20.59
CA PHE A 200 20.34 -6.18 21.26
C PHE A 200 20.28 -6.89 22.62
N PRO A 201 19.98 -6.19 23.74
CA PRO A 201 20.20 -6.72 25.10
C PRO A 201 19.06 -7.62 25.62
N ASP A 202 18.67 -8.64 24.85
CA ASP A 202 17.57 -9.55 25.15
C ASP A 202 18.00 -10.91 25.75
N ASP A 203 19.24 -10.99 26.30
CA ASP A 203 19.80 -12.24 26.85
C ASP A 203 18.95 -12.83 27.98
N LEU A 204 18.45 -11.99 28.90
CA LEU A 204 17.57 -12.44 29.98
C LEU A 204 16.26 -13.03 29.45
N ALA A 205 15.67 -12.41 28.42
CA ALA A 205 14.48 -12.95 27.79
C ALA A 205 14.78 -14.26 27.04
N PHE A 206 15.93 -14.36 26.37
CA PHE A 206 16.37 -15.62 25.77
C PHE A 206 16.56 -16.75 26.81
N ALA A 207 17.17 -16.45 27.94
CA ALA A 207 17.35 -17.42 29.02
C ALA A 207 15.99 -17.90 29.60
N ALA A 208 15.01 -16.97 29.75
CA ALA A 208 13.71 -17.29 30.34
C ALA A 208 12.73 -17.91 29.32
N TYR A 209 12.74 -17.46 28.08
CA TYR A 209 11.76 -17.78 27.02
C TYR A 209 12.39 -18.37 25.76
N GLY A 210 13.54 -19.00 25.86
CA GLY A 210 14.31 -19.55 24.75
C GLY A 210 13.64 -20.74 24.04
N ARG A 211 12.63 -21.36 24.62
CA ARG A 211 11.81 -22.45 24.03
C ARG A 211 12.64 -23.60 23.41
N GLY A 212 13.86 -23.82 23.91
CA GLY A 212 14.76 -24.84 23.42
C GLY A 212 15.57 -24.47 22.16
N PHE A 213 15.48 -23.23 21.67
CA PHE A 213 16.35 -22.76 20.60
C PHE A 213 17.82 -22.71 21.07
N ALA A 214 18.70 -23.35 20.32
CA ALA A 214 20.14 -23.30 20.57
C ALA A 214 20.77 -21.98 20.06
N ASN A 215 20.17 -21.35 19.06
CA ASN A 215 20.66 -20.15 18.41
C ASN A 215 19.73 -18.97 18.74
N LYS A 216 20.29 -17.88 19.30
CA LYS A 216 19.54 -16.68 19.67
C LYS A 216 18.93 -15.98 18.45
N GLY A 217 19.59 -16.02 17.28
CA GLY A 217 19.04 -15.45 16.04
C GLY A 217 17.79 -16.19 15.54
N ASP A 218 17.78 -17.54 15.67
CA ASP A 218 16.60 -18.34 15.31
C ASP A 218 15.43 -18.06 16.26
N TRP A 219 15.71 -17.93 17.56
CA TRP A 219 14.72 -17.53 18.55
C TRP A 219 14.17 -16.12 18.30
N ARG A 220 15.02 -15.15 17.94
CA ARG A 220 14.57 -13.79 17.56
C ARG A 220 13.64 -13.82 16.36
N ARG A 221 13.97 -14.59 15.32
CA ARG A 221 13.09 -14.78 14.15
C ARG A 221 11.76 -15.41 14.53
N ASP A 222 11.80 -16.44 15.38
CA ASP A 222 10.58 -17.10 15.84
C ASP A 222 9.68 -16.15 16.66
N ASN A 223 10.24 -15.26 17.48
CA ASN A 223 9.46 -14.24 18.18
C ASN A 223 8.70 -13.32 17.23
N VAL A 224 9.36 -12.88 16.14
CA VAL A 224 8.72 -12.05 15.12
C VAL A 224 7.70 -12.87 14.31
N ASN A 225 8.03 -14.10 13.93
CA ASN A 225 7.13 -15.00 13.20
C ASN A 225 5.81 -15.23 13.95
N VAL A 226 5.92 -15.49 15.26
CA VAL A 226 4.74 -15.70 16.11
C VAL A 226 3.90 -14.43 16.20
N LEU A 227 4.53 -13.24 16.38
CA LEU A 227 3.79 -11.97 16.37
C LEU A 227 3.02 -11.76 15.07
N ILE A 228 3.68 -11.94 13.91
CA ILE A 228 3.04 -11.77 12.61
C ILE A 228 1.84 -12.69 12.45
N LYS A 229 1.99 -13.96 12.83
CA LYS A 229 0.90 -14.95 12.82
C LYS A 229 -0.26 -14.52 13.72
N GLU A 230 0.02 -14.17 14.98
CA GLU A 230 -1.01 -13.78 15.95
C GLU A 230 -1.74 -12.49 15.56
N ILE A 231 -1.05 -11.50 14.95
CA ILE A 231 -1.70 -10.30 14.40
C ILE A 231 -2.63 -10.68 13.24
N HIS A 232 -2.18 -11.54 12.32
CA HIS A 232 -3.03 -12.02 11.23
C HIS A 232 -4.30 -12.67 11.74
N GLU A 233 -4.18 -13.59 12.71
CA GLU A 233 -5.30 -14.27 13.34
C GLU A 233 -6.24 -13.26 14.04
N THR A 234 -5.67 -12.30 14.79
CA THR A 234 -6.42 -11.22 15.44
C THR A 234 -7.22 -10.39 14.44
N VAL A 235 -6.62 -10.00 13.32
CA VAL A 235 -7.30 -9.22 12.26
C VAL A 235 -8.46 -10.03 11.67
N ARG A 236 -8.23 -11.31 11.35
CA ARG A 236 -9.26 -12.21 10.80
C ARG A 236 -10.44 -12.41 11.74
N GLU A 237 -10.18 -12.55 13.05
CA GLU A 237 -11.24 -12.67 14.06
C GLU A 237 -12.09 -11.40 14.18
N CYS A 238 -11.48 -10.22 14.06
CA CYS A 238 -12.19 -8.94 14.19
C CYS A 238 -13.03 -8.61 12.97
N LYS A 239 -12.37 -8.58 11.80
CA LYS A 239 -13.00 -8.23 10.50
C LYS A 239 -12.31 -9.02 9.39
N PRO A 240 -12.89 -10.10 8.90
CA PRO A 240 -12.24 -11.01 7.95
C PRO A 240 -11.84 -10.35 6.62
N TRP A 241 -12.47 -9.24 6.24
CA TRP A 241 -12.15 -8.48 5.03
C TRP A 241 -10.97 -7.50 5.18
N VAL A 242 -10.54 -7.18 6.41
CA VAL A 242 -9.39 -6.29 6.63
C VAL A 242 -8.11 -7.03 6.31
N LYS A 243 -7.29 -6.48 5.43
CA LYS A 243 -6.00 -7.06 5.03
C LYS A 243 -4.94 -6.79 6.10
N PHE A 244 -3.96 -7.67 6.21
CA PHE A 244 -2.75 -7.44 6.98
C PHE A 244 -1.54 -7.53 6.07
N GLY A 245 -0.73 -6.47 6.00
CA GLY A 245 0.44 -6.42 5.12
C GLY A 245 1.68 -5.85 5.78
N VAL A 246 2.82 -6.09 5.11
CA VAL A 246 4.13 -5.63 5.60
C VAL A 246 4.91 -4.94 4.48
N SER A 247 5.75 -3.96 4.86
CA SER A 247 6.76 -3.37 3.97
C SER A 247 8.16 -3.60 4.54
N PRO A 248 8.74 -4.79 4.28
CA PRO A 248 10.05 -5.14 4.80
C PRO A 248 11.16 -4.39 4.08
N PHE A 249 12.37 -4.41 4.65
CA PHE A 249 13.57 -3.93 3.98
C PHE A 249 13.76 -4.60 2.61
N GLY A 250 14.38 -3.91 1.66
CA GLY A 250 14.44 -4.34 0.27
C GLY A 250 15.24 -5.62 -0.02
N ILE A 251 16.16 -6.01 0.86
CA ILE A 251 16.97 -7.24 0.72
C ILE A 251 16.48 -8.28 1.73
N TYR A 252 16.01 -9.44 1.23
CA TYR A 252 15.68 -10.56 2.11
C TYR A 252 16.95 -11.21 2.69
N ARG A 253 17.81 -11.74 1.82
CA ARG A 253 19.16 -12.24 2.10
C ARG A 253 20.08 -11.97 0.92
N ASN A 254 21.36 -11.71 1.20
CA ASN A 254 22.39 -11.61 0.17
C ASN A 254 22.79 -13.02 -0.29
N GLN A 255 23.18 -13.17 -1.55
CA GLN A 255 23.66 -14.44 -2.08
C GLN A 255 24.89 -14.98 -1.34
N LYS A 256 25.68 -14.08 -0.73
CA LYS A 256 26.81 -14.46 0.12
C LYS A 256 26.38 -15.16 1.43
N SER A 257 25.21 -14.80 1.97
CA SER A 257 24.63 -15.39 3.20
C SER A 257 23.82 -16.64 2.91
N ASP A 258 23.17 -16.70 1.73
CA ASP A 258 22.33 -17.81 1.28
C ASP A 258 22.43 -17.93 -0.25
N PRO A 259 22.75 -19.10 -0.82
CA PRO A 259 22.82 -19.30 -2.27
C PRO A 259 21.55 -18.91 -3.03
N ASN A 260 20.38 -18.95 -2.37
CA ASN A 260 19.10 -18.50 -2.93
C ASN A 260 18.83 -17.00 -2.72
N GLY A 261 19.73 -16.29 -2.05
CA GLY A 261 19.64 -14.86 -1.82
C GLY A 261 19.81 -14.03 -3.11
N SER A 262 19.54 -12.74 -3.03
CA SER A 262 19.76 -11.82 -4.14
C SER A 262 21.24 -11.49 -4.32
N ALA A 263 21.66 -11.17 -5.54
CA ALA A 263 23.02 -10.72 -5.85
C ALA A 263 23.24 -9.27 -5.32
N THR A 264 23.20 -9.13 -4.01
CA THR A 264 23.29 -7.87 -3.28
C THR A 264 24.31 -7.95 -2.16
N ASN A 265 24.65 -6.78 -1.58
CA ASN A 265 25.56 -6.67 -0.44
C ASN A 265 25.07 -5.53 0.48
N GLY A 266 24.16 -5.83 1.38
CA GLY A 266 23.58 -4.85 2.32
C GLY A 266 22.93 -5.52 3.51
N LEU A 267 22.28 -4.72 4.35
CA LEU A 267 21.46 -5.19 5.47
C LEU A 267 20.37 -6.14 4.98
N GLN A 268 20.04 -7.16 5.76
CA GLN A 268 19.17 -8.27 5.38
C GLN A 268 17.99 -8.41 6.35
N ASN A 269 16.81 -8.68 5.82
CA ASN A 269 15.64 -8.96 6.67
C ASN A 269 15.89 -10.15 7.59
N TYR A 270 16.29 -11.28 7.01
CA TYR A 270 16.38 -12.56 7.71
C TYR A 270 17.48 -12.58 8.78
N ASP A 271 18.68 -12.11 8.42
CA ASP A 271 19.86 -12.24 9.29
C ASP A 271 20.02 -11.06 10.25
N ASP A 272 19.67 -9.84 9.81
CA ASP A 272 19.95 -8.61 10.58
C ASP A 272 18.72 -8.06 11.33
N LEU A 273 17.51 -8.20 10.73
CA LEU A 273 16.25 -7.73 11.30
C LEU A 273 15.40 -8.87 11.88
N TYR A 274 15.87 -10.10 11.76
CA TYR A 274 15.19 -11.33 12.22
C TYR A 274 13.77 -11.47 11.66
N ALA A 275 13.59 -11.09 10.40
CA ALA A 275 12.31 -11.05 9.70
C ALA A 275 12.28 -12.09 8.57
N ASP A 276 11.59 -13.22 8.80
CA ASP A 276 11.42 -14.27 7.80
C ASP A 276 10.19 -14.03 6.92
N VAL A 277 10.29 -12.97 6.09
CA VAL A 277 9.20 -12.50 5.24
C VAL A 277 8.70 -13.59 4.28
N LEU A 278 9.58 -14.45 3.75
CA LEU A 278 9.16 -15.52 2.86
C LEU A 278 8.32 -16.57 3.60
N MET A 279 8.64 -16.87 4.86
CA MET A 279 7.81 -17.74 5.69
C MET A 279 6.41 -17.15 5.86
N TRP A 280 6.31 -15.84 6.14
CA TRP A 280 5.01 -15.20 6.34
C TRP A 280 4.15 -15.21 5.08
N VAL A 281 4.76 -14.90 3.92
CA VAL A 281 4.08 -14.95 2.61
C VAL A 281 3.61 -16.36 2.28
N ASN A 282 4.50 -17.36 2.43
CA ASN A 282 4.21 -18.75 2.06
C ASN A 282 3.18 -19.42 2.98
N ASN A 283 3.15 -19.08 4.27
CA ASN A 283 2.15 -19.57 5.22
C ASN A 283 0.86 -18.73 5.21
N GLY A 284 0.81 -17.64 4.46
CA GLY A 284 -0.36 -16.79 4.38
C GLY A 284 -0.63 -15.96 5.63
N TRP A 285 0.42 -15.66 6.41
CA TRP A 285 0.32 -14.82 7.61
C TRP A 285 0.33 -13.32 7.30
N VAL A 286 0.59 -12.98 6.04
CA VAL A 286 0.37 -11.64 5.49
C VAL A 286 -0.45 -11.73 4.21
N ASP A 287 -1.25 -10.70 3.94
CA ASP A 287 -2.13 -10.64 2.78
C ASP A 287 -1.50 -9.90 1.60
N TYR A 288 -0.45 -9.13 1.83
CA TYR A 288 0.38 -8.51 0.80
C TYR A 288 1.76 -8.16 1.36
N ASN A 289 2.72 -8.01 0.45
CA ASN A 289 4.11 -7.68 0.75
C ASN A 289 4.57 -6.51 -0.11
N ILE A 290 5.22 -5.49 0.52
CA ILE A 290 5.73 -4.29 -0.15
C ILE A 290 7.22 -4.09 0.19
N PRO A 291 8.16 -4.89 -0.34
CA PRO A 291 9.59 -4.68 -0.07
C PRO A 291 10.03 -3.29 -0.55
N GLN A 292 10.81 -2.61 0.29
CA GLN A 292 11.27 -1.24 0.08
C GLN A 292 12.48 -1.21 -0.87
N LEU A 293 12.23 -1.20 -2.18
CA LEU A 293 13.30 -1.14 -3.20
C LEU A 293 13.69 0.31 -3.50
N TYR A 294 14.24 0.99 -2.49
CA TYR A 294 14.52 2.43 -2.53
C TYR A 294 15.80 2.81 -3.29
N TRP A 295 16.42 1.88 -4.01
CA TRP A 295 17.62 2.13 -4.78
C TRP A 295 17.33 2.41 -6.26
N GLU A 296 18.34 2.94 -6.95
CA GLU A 296 18.34 3.11 -8.40
C GLU A 296 18.63 1.79 -9.13
N ILE A 297 18.23 1.72 -10.39
CA ILE A 297 18.72 0.70 -11.33
C ILE A 297 20.22 0.98 -11.52
N GLY A 298 21.06 -0.06 -11.37
CA GLY A 298 22.50 0.03 -11.43
C GLY A 298 23.18 0.34 -10.09
N HIS A 299 22.47 0.33 -8.96
CA HIS A 299 23.09 0.50 -7.65
C HIS A 299 24.02 -0.69 -7.31
N LYS A 300 25.29 -0.40 -6.98
CA LYS A 300 26.36 -1.43 -6.83
C LYS A 300 26.04 -2.51 -5.78
N ALA A 301 25.40 -2.15 -4.67
CA ALA A 301 25.16 -3.06 -3.55
C ALA A 301 23.72 -3.60 -3.50
N ALA A 302 22.77 -2.90 -4.10
CA ALA A 302 21.34 -3.23 -4.00
C ALA A 302 20.61 -2.75 -5.26
N ASP A 303 20.97 -3.32 -6.42
CA ASP A 303 20.39 -2.94 -7.70
C ASP A 303 18.88 -3.22 -7.75
N TYR A 304 18.12 -2.20 -8.15
CA TYR A 304 16.66 -2.30 -8.25
C TYR A 304 16.20 -3.41 -9.19
N ASP A 305 16.83 -3.56 -10.38
CA ASP A 305 16.44 -4.62 -11.35
C ASP A 305 16.67 -6.02 -10.76
N THR A 306 17.82 -6.22 -10.12
CA THR A 306 18.15 -7.47 -9.42
C THR A 306 17.13 -7.78 -8.33
N LEU A 307 16.79 -6.81 -7.50
CA LEU A 307 15.88 -6.99 -6.36
C LEU A 307 14.44 -7.24 -6.79
N ILE A 308 13.89 -6.46 -7.73
CA ILE A 308 12.50 -6.65 -8.16
C ILE A 308 12.29 -8.02 -8.81
N ARG A 309 13.26 -8.52 -9.62
CA ARG A 309 13.21 -9.85 -10.20
C ARG A 309 13.33 -10.93 -9.14
N TRP A 310 14.18 -10.73 -8.15
CA TRP A 310 14.32 -11.67 -7.04
C TRP A 310 13.01 -11.79 -6.26
N TRP A 311 12.41 -10.67 -5.85
CA TRP A 311 11.12 -10.65 -5.14
C TRP A 311 10.00 -11.24 -6.00
N ALA A 312 9.92 -10.89 -7.27
CA ALA A 312 8.93 -11.43 -8.20
C ALA A 312 8.97 -12.96 -8.30
N LYS A 313 10.16 -13.55 -8.21
CA LYS A 313 10.38 -15.00 -8.24
C LYS A 313 10.01 -15.68 -6.90
N HIS A 314 10.29 -15.04 -5.75
CA HIS A 314 10.25 -15.69 -4.45
C HIS A 314 9.04 -15.32 -3.59
N SER A 315 8.32 -14.24 -3.91
CA SER A 315 7.17 -13.75 -3.14
C SER A 315 5.86 -13.81 -3.95
N SER A 316 5.56 -14.96 -4.54
CA SER A 316 4.41 -15.13 -5.44
C SER A 316 3.14 -15.66 -4.77
N ALA A 317 3.23 -16.16 -3.53
CA ALA A 317 2.09 -16.74 -2.82
C ALA A 317 1.07 -15.70 -2.32
N ARG A 318 1.47 -14.43 -2.26
CA ARG A 318 0.64 -13.27 -1.90
C ARG A 318 0.92 -12.09 -2.83
N PRO A 319 -0.02 -11.14 -3.00
CA PRO A 319 0.20 -9.91 -3.75
C PRO A 319 1.52 -9.23 -3.40
N LEU A 320 2.34 -8.98 -4.40
CA LEU A 320 3.62 -8.28 -4.30
C LEU A 320 3.45 -6.89 -4.91
N PHE A 321 3.71 -5.87 -4.10
CA PHE A 321 3.82 -4.48 -4.53
C PHE A 321 5.25 -3.99 -4.28
N ILE A 322 5.71 -3.00 -5.01
CA ILE A 322 7.09 -2.53 -4.89
C ILE A 322 7.15 -1.16 -4.24
N GLY A 323 7.85 -1.05 -3.12
CA GLY A 323 8.16 0.24 -2.50
C GLY A 323 9.16 1.02 -3.35
N GLN A 324 8.83 2.25 -3.72
CA GLN A 324 9.66 3.11 -4.55
C GLN A 324 9.96 4.44 -3.87
N ASP A 325 11.22 4.84 -3.84
CA ASP A 325 11.65 6.17 -3.40
C ASP A 325 11.60 7.14 -4.59
N ILE A 326 10.78 8.18 -4.46
CA ILE A 326 10.56 9.19 -5.50
C ILE A 326 11.83 10.00 -5.74
N HIS A 327 12.42 10.57 -4.67
CA HIS A 327 13.59 11.43 -4.79
C HIS A 327 14.79 10.68 -5.38
N ARG A 328 14.99 9.44 -4.94
CA ARG A 328 16.07 8.61 -5.48
C ARG A 328 15.81 8.22 -6.95
N THR A 329 14.56 7.93 -7.30
CA THR A 329 14.20 7.63 -8.69
C THR A 329 14.48 8.79 -9.64
N VAL A 330 14.19 10.03 -9.23
CA VAL A 330 14.44 11.21 -10.09
C VAL A 330 15.89 11.71 -10.06
N LYS A 331 16.64 11.36 -9.01
CA LYS A 331 18.04 11.76 -8.85
C LYS A 331 18.97 11.10 -9.87
N PHE A 332 18.66 9.88 -10.29
CA PHE A 332 19.52 9.09 -11.16
C PHE A 332 18.95 9.01 -12.57
N ALA A 333 19.82 9.16 -13.58
CA ALA A 333 19.47 8.97 -14.97
C ALA A 333 19.14 7.50 -15.27
N ASP A 334 18.27 7.27 -16.24
CA ASP A 334 17.99 5.95 -16.78
C ASP A 334 19.26 5.41 -17.46
N PRO A 335 19.75 4.21 -17.11
CA PRO A 335 20.96 3.63 -17.73
C PRO A 335 20.86 3.46 -19.25
N GLN A 336 19.63 3.36 -19.82
CA GLN A 336 19.41 3.22 -21.26
C GLN A 336 19.06 4.54 -21.96
N ASN A 337 18.73 5.60 -21.17
CA ASN A 337 18.41 6.92 -21.72
C ASN A 337 18.75 8.01 -20.68
N ASN A 338 19.96 8.54 -20.77
CA ASN A 338 20.48 9.53 -19.84
C ASN A 338 19.79 10.91 -19.89
N LEU A 339 18.87 11.12 -20.81
CA LEU A 339 18.06 12.34 -20.91
C LEU A 339 16.82 12.33 -20.00
N GLN A 340 16.55 11.20 -19.35
CA GLN A 340 15.41 11.05 -18.43
C GLN A 340 15.83 10.36 -17.13
N HIS A 341 15.03 10.56 -16.08
CA HIS A 341 15.19 9.82 -14.82
C HIS A 341 14.59 8.41 -14.91
N GLN A 342 14.77 7.60 -13.86
CA GLN A 342 14.49 6.16 -13.90
C GLN A 342 13.02 5.74 -13.80
N LEU A 343 12.05 6.65 -13.60
CA LEU A 343 10.64 6.25 -13.49
C LEU A 343 10.15 5.45 -14.70
N PRO A 344 10.39 5.85 -15.96
CA PRO A 344 9.97 5.08 -17.13
C PRO A 344 10.49 3.65 -17.14
N ALA A 345 11.79 3.46 -16.86
CA ALA A 345 12.42 2.14 -16.82
C ALA A 345 11.85 1.28 -15.69
N LYS A 346 11.68 1.83 -14.48
CA LYS A 346 11.11 1.14 -13.34
C LYS A 346 9.65 0.71 -13.59
N MET A 347 8.81 1.58 -14.15
CA MET A 347 7.42 1.26 -14.48
C MET A 347 7.30 0.19 -15.58
N LYS A 348 8.15 0.26 -16.60
CA LYS A 348 8.23 -0.77 -17.65
C LYS A 348 8.64 -2.13 -17.05
N LEU A 349 9.68 -2.14 -16.23
CA LEU A 349 10.18 -3.35 -15.57
C LEU A 349 9.10 -3.95 -14.65
N GLN A 350 8.51 -3.15 -13.76
CA GLN A 350 7.45 -3.57 -12.86
C GLN A 350 6.29 -4.24 -13.62
N ARG A 351 5.78 -3.62 -14.69
CA ARG A 351 4.66 -4.14 -15.49
C ARG A 351 5.03 -5.34 -16.37
N SER A 352 6.32 -5.60 -16.59
CA SER A 352 6.81 -6.79 -17.30
C SER A 352 6.84 -8.05 -16.44
N LEU A 353 6.70 -7.93 -15.11
CA LEU A 353 6.75 -9.02 -14.14
C LEU A 353 5.33 -9.36 -13.66
N PRO A 354 4.74 -10.49 -14.10
CA PRO A 354 3.31 -10.80 -13.84
C PRO A 354 2.95 -10.91 -12.35
N THR A 355 3.90 -11.26 -11.49
CA THR A 355 3.70 -11.39 -10.05
C THR A 355 3.71 -10.05 -9.32
N VAL A 356 4.24 -8.98 -9.94
CA VAL A 356 4.24 -7.62 -9.39
C VAL A 356 2.93 -6.94 -9.75
N GLN A 357 2.09 -6.70 -8.76
CA GLN A 357 0.73 -6.18 -8.95
C GLN A 357 0.59 -4.70 -8.64
N GLY A 358 1.69 -3.97 -8.55
CA GLY A 358 1.69 -2.53 -8.33
C GLY A 358 2.87 -2.02 -7.53
N SER A 359 2.77 -0.77 -7.08
CA SER A 359 3.81 -0.11 -6.29
C SER A 359 3.25 0.83 -5.22
N CYS A 360 4.09 1.16 -4.24
CA CYS A 360 3.82 2.14 -3.22
C CYS A 360 4.90 3.21 -3.20
N GLN A 361 4.50 4.47 -3.17
CA GLN A 361 5.40 5.61 -3.33
C GLN A 361 5.88 6.14 -1.98
N TRP A 362 7.15 6.21 -1.76
CA TRP A 362 7.77 6.87 -0.62
C TRP A 362 8.18 8.29 -1.04
N TYR A 363 7.55 9.28 -0.55
CA TYR A 363 6.43 9.44 0.31
C TYR A 363 5.43 10.49 -0.25
N SER A 364 4.27 10.65 0.36
CA SER A 364 3.16 11.47 -0.16
C SER A 364 3.52 12.92 -0.47
N ALA A 365 4.27 13.61 0.41
CA ALA A 365 4.66 14.99 0.17
C ALA A 365 5.53 15.14 -1.09
N ALA A 366 6.35 14.14 -1.44
CA ALA A 366 7.13 14.15 -2.68
C ALA A 366 6.24 14.09 -3.93
N ILE A 367 5.05 13.47 -3.86
CA ILE A 367 4.05 13.53 -4.95
C ILE A 367 3.55 14.97 -5.14
N LEU A 368 3.28 15.68 -4.06
CA LEU A 368 2.86 17.10 -4.10
C LEU A 368 3.98 18.01 -4.61
N GLU A 369 5.22 17.77 -4.19
CA GLU A 369 6.41 18.51 -4.64
C GLU A 369 6.71 18.31 -6.13
N ASN A 370 6.34 17.17 -6.69
CA ASN A 370 6.51 16.78 -8.10
C ASN A 370 7.96 16.92 -8.63
N PRO A 371 8.99 16.41 -7.94
CA PRO A 371 10.36 16.50 -8.41
C PRO A 371 10.52 15.80 -9.76
N GLY A 372 11.26 16.40 -10.69
CA GLY A 372 11.49 15.84 -12.03
C GLY A 372 10.20 15.52 -12.82
N ASN A 373 9.08 16.19 -12.53
CA ASN A 373 7.77 15.89 -13.10
C ASN A 373 7.24 14.47 -12.78
N TYR A 374 7.67 13.87 -11.68
CA TYR A 374 7.32 12.49 -11.30
C TYR A 374 5.80 12.25 -11.25
N SER A 375 5.07 13.06 -10.48
CA SER A 375 3.60 12.93 -10.36
C SER A 375 2.87 13.27 -11.64
N THR A 376 3.40 14.20 -12.45
CA THR A 376 2.86 14.54 -13.77
C THR A 376 2.98 13.36 -14.74
N LEU A 377 4.09 12.62 -14.72
CA LEU A 377 4.27 11.40 -15.52
C LEU A 377 3.36 10.26 -15.03
N LEU A 378 3.15 10.12 -13.71
CA LEU A 378 2.15 9.19 -13.21
C LEU A 378 0.77 9.55 -13.76
N GLU A 379 0.30 10.79 -13.59
CA GLU A 379 -1.01 11.26 -14.03
C GLU A 379 -1.24 11.06 -15.54
N LYS A 380 -0.29 11.51 -16.35
CA LYS A 380 -0.51 11.60 -17.81
C LYS A 380 -0.21 10.32 -18.58
N ASP A 381 0.72 9.51 -18.06
CA ASP A 381 1.22 8.34 -18.77
C ASP A 381 0.87 7.03 -18.06
N TYR A 382 1.45 6.79 -16.88
CA TYR A 382 1.38 5.47 -16.22
C TYR A 382 0.04 5.21 -15.54
N HIS A 383 -0.58 6.23 -14.93
CA HIS A 383 -1.87 6.15 -14.23
C HIS A 383 -2.98 6.90 -14.96
N ARG A 384 -2.79 7.20 -16.22
CA ARG A 384 -3.75 7.94 -17.07
C ARG A 384 -5.18 7.41 -16.99
N TYR A 385 -5.34 6.10 -16.85
CA TYR A 385 -6.63 5.46 -16.65
C TYR A 385 -6.77 4.98 -15.20
N PRO A 386 -7.98 5.02 -14.64
CA PRO A 386 -8.24 4.45 -13.33
C PRO A 386 -7.87 2.97 -13.27
N ALA A 387 -7.42 2.51 -12.10
CA ALA A 387 -7.19 1.09 -11.86
C ALA A 387 -7.91 0.65 -10.60
N LEU A 388 -8.47 -0.56 -10.65
CA LEU A 388 -9.00 -1.24 -9.47
C LEU A 388 -7.84 -1.81 -8.67
N ILE A 389 -8.01 -1.90 -7.36
CA ILE A 389 -7.06 -2.61 -6.50
C ILE A 389 -7.13 -4.12 -6.85
N PRO A 390 -6.00 -4.85 -6.80
CA PRO A 390 -6.00 -6.30 -6.96
C PRO A 390 -6.89 -7.00 -5.94
N THR A 391 -7.56 -8.07 -6.35
CA THR A 391 -8.38 -8.90 -5.46
C THR A 391 -7.53 -9.72 -4.48
N SER A 392 -8.16 -10.18 -3.40
CA SER A 392 -7.56 -11.08 -2.41
C SER A 392 -8.33 -12.40 -2.34
N PRO A 393 -8.25 -13.26 -3.39
CA PRO A 393 -9.09 -14.46 -3.51
C PRO A 393 -8.81 -15.51 -2.43
N PHE A 394 -7.68 -15.43 -1.75
CA PHE A 394 -7.32 -16.28 -0.61
C PHE A 394 -8.05 -15.87 0.69
N ILE A 395 -8.69 -14.68 0.71
CA ILE A 395 -9.59 -14.26 1.80
C ILE A 395 -11.04 -14.56 1.40
N ASP A 396 -11.47 -14.07 0.25
CA ASP A 396 -12.77 -14.35 -0.37
C ASP A 396 -12.71 -14.09 -1.88
N ASP A 397 -13.32 -14.97 -2.67
CA ASP A 397 -13.37 -14.89 -4.15
C ASP A 397 -14.80 -14.67 -4.67
N LYS A 398 -15.77 -14.45 -3.78
CA LYS A 398 -17.17 -14.28 -4.12
C LYS A 398 -17.51 -12.82 -4.38
N ALA A 399 -17.84 -12.53 -5.62
CA ALA A 399 -18.28 -11.20 -5.98
C ALA A 399 -19.70 -10.89 -5.48
N PRO A 400 -20.03 -9.62 -5.20
CA PRO A 400 -21.39 -9.20 -4.89
C PRO A 400 -22.34 -9.45 -6.06
N ASP A 401 -23.65 -9.44 -5.79
CA ASP A 401 -24.64 -9.48 -6.85
C ASP A 401 -24.54 -8.22 -7.75
N LYS A 402 -25.00 -8.34 -9.00
CA LYS A 402 -25.06 -7.19 -9.91
C LYS A 402 -25.98 -6.09 -9.41
N VAL A 403 -25.67 -4.85 -9.73
CA VAL A 403 -26.54 -3.70 -9.46
C VAL A 403 -27.91 -3.87 -10.14
N LYS A 404 -28.95 -3.27 -9.55
CA LYS A 404 -30.33 -3.33 -10.04
C LYS A 404 -30.82 -1.96 -10.51
N LYS A 405 -31.88 -1.94 -11.32
CA LYS A 405 -32.57 -0.72 -11.77
C LYS A 405 -31.65 0.34 -12.39
N LEU A 406 -30.61 -0.10 -13.13
CA LEU A 406 -29.69 0.81 -13.83
C LEU A 406 -30.43 1.58 -14.90
N LYS A 407 -30.55 2.90 -14.77
CA LYS A 407 -31.17 3.80 -15.74
C LYS A 407 -30.61 5.21 -15.67
N MET A 408 -30.73 5.95 -16.77
CA MET A 408 -30.48 7.39 -16.83
C MET A 408 -31.78 8.16 -16.63
N VAL A 409 -31.69 9.26 -15.90
CA VAL A 409 -32.78 10.20 -15.67
C VAL A 409 -32.27 11.62 -15.88
N TRP A 410 -33.11 12.45 -16.49
CA TRP A 410 -32.88 13.88 -16.57
C TRP A 410 -33.30 14.56 -15.27
N THR A 411 -32.42 15.36 -14.73
CA THR A 411 -32.65 16.22 -13.54
C THR A 411 -32.53 17.69 -13.94
N ALA A 412 -32.85 18.60 -13.04
CA ALA A 412 -32.64 20.04 -13.27
C ALA A 412 -31.16 20.39 -13.57
N ASP A 413 -30.21 19.61 -13.01
CA ASP A 413 -28.77 19.78 -13.17
C ASP A 413 -28.16 18.92 -14.30
N GLY A 414 -28.98 18.30 -15.15
CA GLY A 414 -28.53 17.47 -16.27
C GLY A 414 -28.76 15.96 -16.09
N PRO A 415 -28.20 15.14 -17.00
CA PRO A 415 -28.43 13.70 -17.00
C PRO A 415 -27.67 13.00 -15.88
N VAL A 416 -28.34 12.12 -15.17
CA VAL A 416 -27.77 11.30 -14.07
C VAL A 416 -28.02 9.83 -14.38
N LEU A 417 -26.94 9.04 -14.35
CA LEU A 417 -27.01 7.58 -14.33
C LEU A 417 -27.10 7.10 -12.90
N PHE A 418 -28.11 6.34 -12.53
CA PHE A 418 -28.25 5.79 -11.22
C PHE A 418 -28.64 4.31 -11.22
N TRP A 419 -28.42 3.66 -10.10
CA TRP A 419 -28.71 2.24 -9.86
C TRP A 419 -29.09 1.99 -8.41
N THR A 420 -29.60 0.81 -8.16
CA THR A 420 -29.83 0.34 -6.80
C THR A 420 -28.74 -0.66 -6.43
N ALA A 421 -28.12 -0.47 -5.26
CA ALA A 421 -27.15 -1.42 -4.69
C ALA A 421 -27.76 -2.84 -4.60
N PRO A 422 -26.97 -3.89 -4.85
CA PRO A 422 -27.41 -5.25 -4.59
C PRO A 422 -27.63 -5.45 -3.08
N LYS A 423 -28.56 -6.35 -2.74
CA LYS A 423 -28.71 -6.78 -1.35
C LYS A 423 -27.57 -7.73 -0.98
N ALA A 424 -26.90 -7.43 0.11
CA ALA A 424 -25.87 -8.30 0.69
C ALA A 424 -26.54 -9.33 1.63
N LYS A 425 -25.95 -10.52 1.71
CA LYS A 425 -26.30 -11.55 2.69
C LYS A 425 -25.42 -11.46 3.93
N THR A 426 -24.18 -11.06 3.72
CA THR A 426 -23.13 -10.86 4.75
C THR A 426 -22.42 -9.55 4.51
N GLU A 427 -21.58 -9.09 5.44
CA GLU A 427 -20.70 -7.93 5.21
C GLU A 427 -19.65 -8.19 4.12
N MET A 428 -19.24 -9.46 3.92
CA MET A 428 -18.31 -9.85 2.85
C MET A 428 -18.92 -9.65 1.45
N ASP A 429 -20.21 -9.94 1.28
CA ASP A 429 -20.92 -9.79 -0.01
C ASP A 429 -21.37 -8.35 -0.28
N LYS A 430 -21.14 -7.42 0.64
CA LYS A 430 -21.65 -6.05 0.56
C LYS A 430 -20.91 -5.25 -0.49
N ALA A 431 -21.65 -4.73 -1.46
CA ALA A 431 -21.10 -3.77 -2.41
C ALA A 431 -20.76 -2.46 -1.69
N ILE A 432 -19.51 -2.03 -1.79
CA ILE A 432 -19.00 -0.77 -1.21
C ILE A 432 -18.59 0.24 -2.26
N GLN A 433 -18.30 -0.22 -3.47
CA GLN A 433 -17.92 0.61 -4.60
C GLN A 433 -18.58 0.12 -5.89
N TYR A 434 -18.62 0.99 -6.88
CA TYR A 434 -19.13 0.69 -8.21
C TYR A 434 -18.15 1.17 -9.27
N VAL A 435 -18.04 0.40 -10.36
CA VAL A 435 -17.24 0.77 -11.52
C VAL A 435 -18.19 1.07 -12.66
N VAL A 436 -18.07 2.24 -13.25
CA VAL A 436 -18.86 2.67 -14.39
C VAL A 436 -17.99 2.71 -15.64
N TYR A 437 -18.40 1.95 -16.64
CA TYR A 437 -17.74 1.88 -17.94
C TYR A 437 -18.61 2.55 -18.99
N ARG A 438 -17.97 3.15 -20.01
CA ARG A 438 -18.62 3.72 -21.18
C ARG A 438 -18.05 3.11 -22.46
N PHE A 439 -18.94 2.66 -23.32
CA PHE A 439 -18.62 2.11 -24.64
C PHE A 439 -19.38 2.87 -25.70
N GLU A 440 -18.79 3.01 -26.91
CA GLU A 440 -19.43 3.59 -28.06
C GLU A 440 -20.61 2.72 -28.54
N LYS A 441 -21.52 3.32 -29.29
CA LYS A 441 -22.66 2.60 -29.90
C LYS A 441 -22.14 1.46 -30.79
N GLY A 442 -22.51 0.22 -30.47
CA GLY A 442 -22.12 -0.98 -31.21
C GLY A 442 -20.77 -1.57 -30.84
N GLU A 443 -20.02 -0.91 -29.95
CA GLU A 443 -18.77 -1.46 -29.40
C GLU A 443 -19.07 -2.67 -28.49
N LYS A 444 -18.27 -3.75 -28.63
CA LYS A 444 -18.35 -4.91 -27.74
C LYS A 444 -17.75 -4.54 -26.38
N ALA A 445 -18.55 -4.64 -25.32
CA ALA A 445 -18.11 -4.31 -23.98
C ALA A 445 -16.96 -5.23 -23.50
N ASN A 446 -15.76 -4.68 -23.39
CA ASN A 446 -14.60 -5.30 -22.81
C ASN A 446 -14.30 -4.63 -21.44
N LEU A 447 -14.67 -5.30 -20.35
CA LEU A 447 -14.47 -4.77 -19.00
C LEU A 447 -13.00 -4.88 -18.51
N ASN A 448 -12.10 -5.49 -19.28
CA ASN A 448 -10.68 -5.53 -18.97
C ASN A 448 -9.92 -4.31 -19.52
N ASP A 449 -10.58 -3.48 -20.32
CA ASP A 449 -10.00 -2.25 -20.83
C ASP A 449 -10.20 -1.10 -19.84
N ALA A 450 -9.13 -0.73 -19.15
CA ALA A 450 -9.13 0.36 -18.17
C ALA A 450 -9.52 1.71 -18.78
N SER A 451 -9.29 1.91 -20.07
CA SER A 451 -9.65 3.17 -20.79
C SER A 451 -11.17 3.40 -20.87
N LYS A 452 -11.95 2.36 -20.62
CA LYS A 452 -13.42 2.42 -20.61
C LYS A 452 -14.00 2.78 -19.25
N ILE A 453 -13.20 2.77 -18.19
CA ILE A 453 -13.63 3.19 -16.85
C ILE A 453 -13.76 4.71 -16.84
N VAL A 454 -14.99 5.20 -16.65
CA VAL A 454 -15.29 6.63 -16.55
C VAL A 454 -15.49 7.10 -15.11
N ALA A 455 -15.79 6.18 -14.20
CA ALA A 455 -15.86 6.46 -12.76
C ALA A 455 -15.67 5.20 -11.92
N ILE A 456 -15.04 5.38 -10.77
CA ILE A 456 -15.12 4.49 -9.63
C ILE A 456 -15.74 5.32 -8.52
N THR A 457 -16.81 4.84 -7.85
CA THR A 457 -17.57 5.62 -6.88
C THR A 457 -18.16 4.74 -5.78
N ARG A 458 -18.35 5.30 -4.58
CA ARG A 458 -19.12 4.70 -3.50
C ARG A 458 -20.61 5.07 -3.56
N ASP A 459 -20.95 6.09 -4.36
CA ASP A 459 -22.34 6.48 -4.61
C ASP A 459 -23.04 5.52 -5.57
N THR A 460 -24.36 5.50 -5.51
CA THR A 460 -25.22 4.72 -6.42
C THR A 460 -25.65 5.52 -7.65
N PHE A 461 -24.92 6.56 -7.99
CA PHE A 461 -25.16 7.40 -9.16
C PHE A 461 -23.89 8.10 -9.65
N ILE A 462 -23.90 8.54 -10.89
CA ILE A 462 -22.94 9.52 -11.43
C ILE A 462 -23.66 10.54 -12.31
N ARG A 463 -23.13 11.77 -12.34
CA ARG A 463 -23.55 12.76 -13.33
C ARG A 463 -22.91 12.45 -14.68
N LEU A 464 -23.67 12.57 -15.76
CA LEU A 464 -23.17 12.34 -17.10
C LEU A 464 -22.96 13.69 -17.81
N PRO A 465 -22.00 13.79 -18.76
CA PRO A 465 -21.90 14.98 -19.62
C PRO A 465 -23.13 15.08 -20.51
N TYR A 466 -23.51 16.29 -20.91
CA TYR A 466 -24.55 16.52 -21.89
C TYR A 466 -23.94 16.78 -23.27
N GLU A 467 -24.31 16.00 -24.28
CA GLU A 467 -23.79 16.06 -25.64
C GLU A 467 -24.89 16.38 -26.68
N ASN A 468 -25.75 17.33 -26.31
CA ASN A 468 -26.84 17.87 -27.18
C ASN A 468 -27.81 16.78 -27.69
N GLY A 469 -27.96 15.67 -26.98
CA GLY A 469 -28.84 14.58 -27.38
C GLY A 469 -28.41 13.86 -28.67
N LYS A 470 -27.17 13.95 -29.12
CA LYS A 470 -26.71 13.40 -30.39
C LYS A 470 -25.96 12.09 -30.25
N VAL A 471 -25.20 11.92 -29.17
CA VAL A 471 -24.32 10.77 -29.03
C VAL A 471 -24.99 9.64 -28.23
N LYS A 472 -24.83 8.42 -28.71
CA LYS A 472 -25.38 7.22 -28.04
C LYS A 472 -24.23 6.37 -27.50
N TYR A 473 -24.32 6.04 -26.21
CA TYR A 473 -23.37 5.18 -25.52
C TYR A 473 -24.06 3.95 -24.91
N GLN A 474 -23.26 2.93 -24.63
CA GLN A 474 -23.60 1.88 -23.70
C GLN A 474 -22.84 2.10 -22.40
N TYR A 475 -23.56 2.35 -21.32
CA TYR A 475 -23.01 2.33 -19.96
C TYR A 475 -23.15 0.96 -19.34
N VAL A 476 -22.10 0.56 -18.62
CA VAL A 476 -22.04 -0.69 -17.89
C VAL A 476 -21.63 -0.37 -16.46
N VAL A 477 -22.35 -0.94 -15.48
CA VAL A 477 -22.03 -0.76 -14.07
C VAL A 477 -21.83 -2.12 -13.41
N THR A 478 -20.75 -2.24 -12.67
CA THR A 478 -20.45 -3.38 -11.79
C THR A 478 -20.34 -2.91 -10.34
N ALA A 479 -20.51 -3.82 -9.41
CA ALA A 479 -20.31 -3.57 -7.98
C ALA A 479 -19.03 -4.26 -7.50
N LEU A 480 -18.32 -3.65 -6.55
CA LEU A 480 -17.18 -4.21 -5.86
C LEU A 480 -17.48 -4.37 -4.37
N ASP A 481 -17.06 -5.49 -3.79
CA ASP A 481 -16.99 -5.67 -2.34
C ASP A 481 -15.73 -5.07 -1.73
N ARG A 482 -15.50 -5.29 -0.43
CA ARG A 482 -14.32 -4.80 0.31
C ARG A 482 -12.99 -5.43 -0.14
N LEU A 483 -13.02 -6.55 -0.86
CA LEU A 483 -11.85 -7.24 -1.43
C LEU A 483 -11.73 -7.04 -2.94
N HIS A 484 -12.50 -6.07 -3.47
CA HIS A 484 -12.54 -5.69 -4.89
C HIS A 484 -12.96 -6.80 -5.84
N ASN A 485 -13.70 -7.83 -5.36
CA ASN A 485 -14.35 -8.78 -6.24
C ASN A 485 -15.44 -8.09 -7.04
N GLU A 486 -15.41 -8.25 -8.35
CA GLU A 486 -16.26 -7.51 -9.27
C GLU A 486 -17.48 -8.31 -9.71
N SER A 487 -18.65 -7.75 -9.53
CA SER A 487 -19.93 -8.39 -9.86
C SER A 487 -20.13 -8.59 -11.37
N LYS A 488 -21.13 -9.38 -11.72
CA LYS A 488 -21.69 -9.39 -13.09
C LYS A 488 -22.18 -7.98 -13.47
N ALA A 489 -22.08 -7.66 -14.75
CA ALA A 489 -22.39 -6.36 -15.31
C ALA A 489 -23.91 -6.11 -15.44
N ALA A 490 -24.37 -4.92 -15.07
CA ALA A 490 -25.62 -4.35 -15.54
C ALA A 490 -25.34 -3.37 -16.70
N LYS A 491 -26.22 -3.30 -17.68
CA LYS A 491 -26.02 -2.51 -18.92
C LYS A 491 -27.26 -1.66 -19.22
N THR A 492 -27.02 -0.46 -19.71
CA THR A 492 -28.07 0.42 -20.24
C THR A 492 -27.56 1.21 -21.44
N LYS A 493 -28.47 1.56 -22.37
CA LYS A 493 -28.17 2.47 -23.49
C LYS A 493 -28.59 3.86 -23.10
N VAL A 494 -27.73 4.83 -23.34
CA VAL A 494 -27.94 6.24 -23.00
C VAL A 494 -27.73 7.09 -24.26
N LYS A 495 -28.54 8.11 -24.42
CA LYS A 495 -28.39 9.14 -25.43
C LYS A 495 -28.14 10.48 -24.73
N LEU A 496 -26.96 11.04 -24.89
CA LEU A 496 -26.51 12.27 -24.25
C LEU A 496 -26.49 13.47 -25.21
#